data_488c3c39e4f6920a3083659508cbbad5
#
_entry.id   488c3c39e4f6920a3083659508cbbad5
#
_cell.length_a   1.000
_cell.length_b   1.000
_cell.length_c   1.000
_cell.angle_alpha   90.00
_cell.angle_beta   90.00
_cell.angle_gamma   90.00
#
_symmetry.space_group_name_H-M   'P 1'
#
loop_
_entity.id
_entity.type
_entity.pdbx_description
1 polymer ?
#
loop_
_entity_poly.entity_id
_entity_poly.type
_entity_poly.pdbx_seq_one_letter_code
_entity_poly.pdbx_strand_id
1 'polypeptide(L)'
;MRRTGLSLAEVAPAVGDDQVCAEQLLRRHLRELDVELTWRSALRDRLADALASARDPDHHAAVPVLMEVIRTMVLQQDYVHGYHAQEGHRLNDQAQTLADLLHADTRFPAGSRVLELGCGVGAQSVELLARNPGIELTCIDTSAESLRTAGGRLERNKTAPVRLVQADLYDLPAAEGLLKSASFDHVVICFVLEHLNAPDDALDRARRLLRSGGTLTVIEGDHGSTAFHPDSRAAHAAIDCLVRLQRAAGGDPDIGRRLYPLLSTAGFRDVRVTPRQVYVDGSHPDLAEGFVRRTFTAMVAGVRTPALAAGLSTAEDFDAGIADLLLTAEADGVFSYTFYKAVAVAA
;
A
#
# COMPACT_ATOMS: atom_id res chain seq x y z
N MET A 1 -20.48 18.10 -13.53
CA MET A 1 -20.12 16.78 -12.99
C MET A 1 -18.62 16.63 -12.67
N ARG A 2 -17.65 17.14 -13.47
CA ARG A 2 -16.18 17.08 -13.15
C ARG A 2 -15.74 17.77 -11.85
N ARG A 3 -16.59 18.53 -11.16
CA ARG A 3 -16.28 19.18 -9.87
C ARG A 3 -16.72 18.40 -8.64
N THR A 4 -17.38 17.25 -8.81
CA THR A 4 -17.99 16.49 -7.70
C THR A 4 -17.14 15.29 -7.25
N GLY A 5 -16.01 14.97 -7.91
CA GLY A 5 -15.16 13.83 -7.58
C GLY A 5 -15.71 12.46 -8.00
N LEU A 6 -16.89 12.38 -8.60
CA LEU A 6 -17.48 11.14 -9.10
C LEU A 6 -16.94 10.79 -10.49
N SER A 7 -16.50 9.55 -10.69
CA SER A 7 -16.08 9.03 -11.98
C SER A 7 -17.27 8.74 -12.89
N LEU A 8 -17.04 8.72 -14.22
CA LEU A 8 -18.08 8.33 -15.19
C LEU A 8 -18.55 6.88 -14.99
N ALA A 9 -17.67 5.98 -14.56
CA ALA A 9 -18.01 4.59 -14.27
C ALA A 9 -18.94 4.45 -13.06
N GLU A 10 -18.82 5.33 -12.07
CA GLU A 10 -19.72 5.37 -10.91
C GLU A 10 -21.07 6.01 -11.24
N VAL A 11 -21.10 6.91 -12.23
CA VAL A 11 -22.32 7.62 -12.64
C VAL A 11 -23.09 6.84 -13.71
N ALA A 12 -22.41 6.04 -14.55
CA ALA A 12 -23.04 5.30 -15.64
C ALA A 12 -24.19 4.36 -15.19
N PRO A 13 -24.09 3.59 -14.10
CA PRO A 13 -25.19 2.79 -13.59
C PRO A 13 -26.36 3.63 -13.04
N ALA A 14 -26.08 4.85 -12.59
CA ALA A 14 -27.07 5.75 -12.02
C ALA A 14 -27.86 6.57 -13.08
N VAL A 15 -27.43 6.51 -14.34
CA VAL A 15 -28.13 7.16 -15.49
C VAL A 15 -29.19 6.23 -16.10
N GLY A 16 -29.21 4.92 -15.73
CA GLY A 16 -30.32 4.03 -15.98
C GLY A 16 -31.47 4.26 -15.00
N ASP A 17 -32.64 3.69 -15.26
CA ASP A 17 -33.92 3.89 -14.52
C ASP A 17 -33.93 3.48 -13.04
N ASP A 18 -32.75 3.22 -12.42
CA ASP A 18 -32.64 2.79 -11.03
C ASP A 18 -32.26 3.97 -10.09
N GLN A 19 -33.30 4.71 -9.69
CA GLN A 19 -33.20 5.84 -8.76
C GLN A 19 -32.61 5.45 -7.39
N VAL A 20 -32.72 4.18 -6.97
CA VAL A 20 -32.19 3.65 -5.70
C VAL A 20 -30.67 3.54 -5.76
N CYS A 21 -30.13 3.12 -6.89
CA CYS A 21 -28.68 3.00 -7.10
C CYS A 21 -27.99 4.39 -7.10
N ALA A 22 -28.63 5.39 -7.72
CA ALA A 22 -28.15 6.77 -7.74
C ALA A 22 -28.13 7.40 -6.34
N GLU A 23 -29.17 7.20 -5.54
CA GLU A 23 -29.27 7.72 -4.18
C GLU A 23 -28.21 7.07 -3.26
N GLN A 24 -28.00 5.77 -3.37
CA GLN A 24 -26.99 5.06 -2.59
C GLN A 24 -25.57 5.54 -2.93
N LEU A 25 -25.28 5.77 -4.21
CA LEU A 25 -24.01 6.31 -4.69
C LEU A 25 -23.75 7.70 -4.11
N LEU A 26 -24.75 8.60 -4.21
CA LEU A 26 -24.63 9.96 -3.69
C LEU A 26 -24.49 9.98 -2.16
N ARG A 27 -25.24 9.14 -1.43
CA ARG A 27 -25.11 9.02 0.03
C ARG A 27 -23.76 8.48 0.45
N ARG A 28 -23.17 7.55 -0.33
CA ARG A 28 -21.81 7.06 -0.09
C ARG A 28 -20.80 8.20 -0.26
N HIS A 29 -20.88 8.89 -1.39
CA HIS A 29 -19.95 9.98 -1.71
C HIS A 29 -20.06 11.16 -0.74
N LEU A 30 -21.26 11.50 -0.28
CA LEU A 30 -21.46 12.52 0.76
C LEU A 30 -20.76 12.10 2.07
N ARG A 31 -20.87 10.84 2.51
CA ARG A 31 -20.17 10.37 3.71
C ARG A 31 -18.66 10.44 3.56
N GLU A 32 -18.13 10.13 2.38
CA GLU A 32 -16.69 10.22 2.07
C GLU A 32 -16.20 11.68 2.16
N LEU A 33 -16.96 12.61 1.59
CA LEU A 33 -16.67 14.04 1.68
C LEU A 33 -16.78 14.59 3.12
N ASP A 34 -17.78 14.14 3.89
CA ASP A 34 -17.93 14.54 5.29
C ASP A 34 -16.75 14.09 6.14
N VAL A 35 -16.25 12.87 5.91
CA VAL A 35 -15.04 12.37 6.59
C VAL A 35 -13.81 13.21 6.22
N GLU A 36 -13.62 13.50 4.93
CA GLU A 36 -12.51 14.33 4.45
C GLU A 36 -12.55 15.75 5.02
N LEU A 37 -13.73 16.38 5.01
CA LEU A 37 -13.94 17.74 5.56
C LEU A 37 -13.69 17.77 7.07
N THR A 38 -14.15 16.74 7.79
CA THR A 38 -13.94 16.62 9.24
C THR A 38 -12.45 16.53 9.55
N TRP A 39 -11.73 15.69 8.81
CA TRP A 39 -10.29 15.52 8.97
C TRP A 39 -9.53 16.82 8.64
N ARG A 40 -9.83 17.47 7.50
CA ARG A 40 -9.21 18.74 7.10
C ARG A 40 -9.45 19.85 8.13
N SER A 41 -10.66 19.90 8.71
CA SER A 41 -10.98 20.83 9.78
C SER A 41 -10.15 20.57 11.03
N ALA A 42 -10.06 19.32 11.48
CA ALA A 42 -9.25 18.93 12.63
C ALA A 42 -7.76 19.25 12.44
N LEU A 43 -7.21 19.00 11.24
CA LEU A 43 -5.84 19.34 10.88
C LEU A 43 -5.61 20.87 10.93
N ARG A 44 -6.54 21.64 10.34
CA ARG A 44 -6.48 23.11 10.37
C ARG A 44 -6.46 23.62 11.80
N ASP A 45 -7.30 23.08 12.66
CA ASP A 45 -7.42 23.51 14.05
C ASP A 45 -6.14 23.18 14.86
N ARG A 46 -5.56 22.00 14.66
CA ARG A 46 -4.25 21.64 15.26
C ARG A 46 -3.11 22.53 14.75
N LEU A 47 -3.09 22.90 13.45
CA LEU A 47 -2.12 23.84 12.91
C LEU A 47 -2.31 25.26 13.50
N ALA A 48 -3.55 25.71 13.67
CA ALA A 48 -3.86 26.99 14.29
C ALA A 48 -3.41 27.03 15.75
N ASP A 49 -3.65 25.97 16.51
CA ASP A 49 -3.22 25.84 17.91
C ASP A 49 -1.68 25.81 18.02
N ALA A 50 -0.99 25.06 17.13
CA ALA A 50 0.46 25.01 17.09
C ALA A 50 1.07 26.39 16.74
N LEU A 51 0.48 27.13 15.81
CA LEU A 51 0.90 28.49 15.45
C LEU A 51 0.63 29.48 16.58
N ALA A 52 -0.49 29.36 17.29
CA ALA A 52 -0.80 30.18 18.46
C ALA A 52 0.22 29.93 19.59
N SER A 53 0.53 28.67 19.88
CA SER A 53 1.52 28.26 20.88
C SER A 53 2.95 28.68 20.51
N ALA A 54 3.32 28.69 19.23
CA ALA A 54 4.63 29.11 18.77
C ALA A 54 4.89 30.62 18.91
N ARG A 55 3.85 31.42 19.14
CA ARG A 55 3.96 32.90 19.38
C ARG A 55 4.21 33.26 20.83
N ASP A 56 4.13 32.28 21.74
CA ASP A 56 4.42 32.48 23.16
C ASP A 56 5.91 32.19 23.44
N PRO A 57 6.72 33.23 23.83
CA PRO A 57 8.16 33.07 24.04
C PRO A 57 8.55 32.10 25.14
N ASP A 58 7.64 31.77 26.05
CA ASP A 58 7.88 30.87 27.20
C ASP A 58 7.48 29.39 26.95
N HIS A 59 6.97 29.06 25.75
CA HIS A 59 6.47 27.70 25.49
C HIS A 59 7.43 26.86 24.61
N HIS A 60 8.35 26.17 25.27
CA HIS A 60 9.18 25.12 24.64
C HIS A 60 8.37 23.92 24.10
N ALA A 61 7.07 23.82 24.41
CA ALA A 61 6.19 22.73 24.00
C ALA A 61 5.63 22.90 22.56
N ALA A 62 5.74 24.07 21.94
CA ALA A 62 5.19 24.32 20.61
C ALA A 62 5.97 23.60 19.49
N VAL A 63 7.28 23.45 19.63
CA VAL A 63 8.14 22.78 18.62
C VAL A 63 7.81 21.30 18.46
N PRO A 64 7.65 20.49 19.53
CA PRO A 64 7.22 19.11 19.41
C PRO A 64 5.86 18.94 18.74
N VAL A 65 4.87 19.79 19.09
CA VAL A 65 3.53 19.76 18.48
C VAL A 65 3.57 20.14 17.01
N LEU A 66 4.34 21.16 16.64
CA LEU A 66 4.54 21.58 15.25
C LEU A 66 5.24 20.49 14.44
N MET A 67 6.28 19.88 15.02
CA MET A 67 7.00 18.76 14.38
C MET A 67 6.09 17.54 14.22
N GLU A 68 5.22 17.24 15.17
CA GLU A 68 4.25 16.15 15.08
C GLU A 68 3.21 16.41 13.97
N VAL A 69 2.72 17.63 13.85
CA VAL A 69 1.80 18.03 12.78
C VAL A 69 2.50 17.99 11.42
N ILE A 70 3.73 18.51 11.32
CA ILE A 70 4.54 18.44 10.10
C ILE A 70 4.82 16.97 9.75
N ARG A 71 5.22 16.14 10.72
CA ARG A 71 5.43 14.72 10.53
C ARG A 71 4.17 14.02 10.02
N THR A 72 3.00 14.32 10.60
CA THR A 72 1.71 13.77 10.14
C THR A 72 1.40 14.20 8.71
N MET A 73 1.68 15.45 8.35
CA MET A 73 1.48 15.96 6.98
C MET A 73 2.46 15.32 5.99
N VAL A 74 3.74 15.19 6.36
CA VAL A 74 4.78 14.56 5.54
C VAL A 74 4.48 13.08 5.33
N LEU A 75 4.17 12.34 6.40
CA LEU A 75 3.82 10.90 6.29
C LEU A 75 2.58 10.65 5.43
N GLN A 76 1.64 11.59 5.36
CA GLN A 76 0.48 11.48 4.45
C GLN A 76 0.78 11.91 3.02
N GLN A 77 1.77 12.79 2.82
CA GLN A 77 2.25 13.16 1.48
C GLN A 77 3.18 12.10 0.89
N ASP A 78 3.87 11.30 1.72
CA ASP A 78 4.84 10.31 1.29
C ASP A 78 4.20 9.04 0.71
N TYR A 79 2.93 8.75 1.02
CA TYR A 79 2.21 7.66 0.36
C TYR A 79 1.50 8.15 -0.90
N VAL A 80 2.13 7.89 -2.04
CA VAL A 80 1.72 8.40 -3.38
C VAL A 80 0.27 8.07 -3.75
N HIS A 81 -0.26 6.94 -3.23
CA HIS A 81 -1.63 6.48 -3.52
C HIS A 81 -2.69 7.02 -2.53
N GLY A 82 -2.27 7.65 -1.43
CA GLY A 82 -3.17 8.14 -0.37
C GLY A 82 -3.81 7.01 0.46
N TYR A 83 -4.57 7.39 1.50
CA TYR A 83 -5.25 6.45 2.42
C TYR A 83 -6.78 6.49 2.23
N HIS A 84 -7.26 6.67 1.00
CA HIS A 84 -8.70 6.76 0.71
C HIS A 84 -9.37 5.38 0.66
N ALA A 85 -10.70 5.35 0.81
CA ALA A 85 -11.49 4.13 0.74
C ALA A 85 -11.30 3.34 -0.59
N GLN A 86 -11.10 4.04 -1.70
CA GLN A 86 -10.81 3.44 -3.01
C GLN A 86 -9.48 2.69 -3.00
N GLU A 87 -8.44 3.24 -2.35
CA GLU A 87 -7.16 2.55 -2.20
C GLU A 87 -7.29 1.29 -1.36
N GLY A 88 -8.09 1.33 -0.28
CA GLY A 88 -8.40 0.14 0.51
C GLY A 88 -9.11 -0.97 -0.28
N HIS A 89 -9.96 -0.61 -1.25
CA HIS A 89 -10.58 -1.57 -2.17
C HIS A 89 -9.56 -2.14 -3.16
N ARG A 90 -8.74 -1.29 -3.77
CA ARG A 90 -7.67 -1.70 -4.69
C ARG A 90 -6.71 -2.69 -4.03
N LEU A 91 -6.24 -2.39 -2.81
CA LEU A 91 -5.34 -3.26 -2.05
C LEU A 91 -5.99 -4.62 -1.75
N ASN A 92 -7.30 -4.64 -1.48
CA ASN A 92 -8.02 -5.89 -1.29
C ASN A 92 -8.14 -6.71 -2.57
N ASP A 93 -8.50 -6.07 -3.68
CA ASP A 93 -8.58 -6.72 -5.00
C ASP A 93 -7.22 -7.28 -5.41
N GLN A 94 -6.14 -6.52 -5.19
CA GLN A 94 -4.76 -6.97 -5.40
C GLN A 94 -4.43 -8.21 -4.57
N ALA A 95 -4.71 -8.16 -3.24
CA ALA A 95 -4.40 -9.28 -2.36
C ALA A 95 -5.15 -10.54 -2.76
N GLN A 96 -6.45 -10.45 -3.05
CA GLN A 96 -7.25 -11.61 -3.45
C GLN A 96 -6.83 -12.16 -4.82
N THR A 97 -6.62 -11.28 -5.81
CA THR A 97 -6.25 -11.68 -7.18
C THR A 97 -4.87 -12.34 -7.21
N LEU A 98 -3.93 -11.87 -6.40
CA LEU A 98 -2.54 -12.35 -6.39
C LEU A 98 -2.24 -13.35 -5.25
N ALA A 99 -3.22 -13.74 -4.45
CA ALA A 99 -3.03 -14.54 -3.24
C ALA A 99 -2.24 -15.83 -3.51
N ASP A 100 -2.60 -16.57 -4.55
CA ASP A 100 -1.92 -17.82 -4.90
C ASP A 100 -0.53 -17.56 -5.48
N LEU A 101 -0.38 -16.56 -6.32
CA LEU A 101 0.92 -16.19 -6.90
C LEU A 101 1.94 -15.82 -5.83
N LEU A 102 1.53 -15.03 -4.84
CA LEU A 102 2.43 -14.43 -3.85
C LEU A 102 2.61 -15.31 -2.61
N HIS A 103 1.55 -16.03 -2.19
CA HIS A 103 1.50 -16.72 -0.90
C HIS A 103 1.32 -18.23 -0.97
N ALA A 104 1.27 -18.88 -2.15
CA ALA A 104 1.12 -20.33 -2.25
C ALA A 104 2.16 -21.12 -1.43
N ASP A 105 3.37 -20.58 -1.30
CA ASP A 105 4.50 -21.16 -0.57
C ASP A 105 4.81 -20.43 0.76
N THR A 106 3.99 -19.47 1.19
CA THR A 106 4.13 -18.83 2.51
C THR A 106 3.53 -19.77 3.57
N ARG A 107 4.39 -20.45 4.33
CA ARG A 107 3.97 -21.42 5.36
C ARG A 107 4.71 -21.17 6.66
N PHE A 108 3.94 -21.03 7.72
CA PHE A 108 4.43 -20.87 9.09
C PHE A 108 3.81 -21.98 9.97
N PRO A 109 4.59 -22.60 10.84
CA PRO A 109 4.05 -23.59 11.79
C PRO A 109 2.98 -22.99 12.70
N ALA A 110 2.00 -23.77 13.09
CA ALA A 110 1.02 -23.37 14.11
C ALA A 110 1.73 -23.03 15.43
N GLY A 111 1.26 -21.98 16.11
CA GLY A 111 1.90 -21.41 17.29
C GLY A 111 3.06 -20.46 17.00
N SER A 112 3.43 -20.27 15.72
CA SER A 112 4.46 -19.28 15.37
C SER A 112 3.97 -17.86 15.65
N ARG A 113 4.86 -17.04 16.19
CA ARG A 113 4.67 -15.59 16.37
C ARG A 113 5.11 -14.88 15.09
N VAL A 114 4.15 -14.35 14.36
CA VAL A 114 4.34 -13.68 13.07
C VAL A 114 4.10 -12.19 13.23
N LEU A 115 4.99 -11.37 12.70
CA LEU A 115 4.86 -9.93 12.64
C LEU A 115 4.70 -9.49 11.18
N GLU A 116 3.64 -8.76 10.87
CA GLU A 116 3.46 -8.06 9.60
C GLU A 116 3.76 -6.58 9.79
N LEU A 117 4.75 -6.08 9.05
CA LEU A 117 5.16 -4.68 9.05
C LEU A 117 4.51 -3.95 7.88
N GLY A 118 3.75 -2.86 8.16
CA GLY A 118 3.01 -2.11 7.16
C GLY A 118 1.77 -2.85 6.67
N CYS A 119 0.93 -3.35 7.59
CA CYS A 119 -0.23 -4.16 7.23
C CYS A 119 -1.34 -3.41 6.49
N GLY A 120 -1.30 -2.07 6.47
CA GLY A 120 -2.32 -1.24 5.86
C GLY A 120 -3.72 -1.60 6.34
N VAL A 121 -4.62 -1.80 5.40
CA VAL A 121 -6.02 -2.20 5.66
C VAL A 121 -6.20 -3.70 5.97
N GLY A 122 -5.12 -4.44 6.20
CA GLY A 122 -5.13 -5.87 6.55
C GLY A 122 -5.45 -6.81 5.40
N ALA A 123 -5.22 -6.38 4.14
CA ALA A 123 -5.53 -7.20 2.98
C ALA A 123 -4.63 -8.45 2.90
N GLN A 124 -3.33 -8.28 3.11
CA GLN A 124 -2.38 -9.39 3.15
C GLN A 124 -2.49 -10.20 4.45
N SER A 125 -2.83 -9.54 5.57
CA SER A 125 -3.04 -10.19 6.86
C SER A 125 -4.09 -11.32 6.79
N VAL A 126 -5.18 -11.08 6.04
CA VAL A 126 -6.25 -12.08 5.80
C VAL A 126 -5.68 -13.32 5.07
N GLU A 127 -4.88 -13.10 4.03
CA GLU A 127 -4.25 -14.19 3.27
C GLU A 127 -3.24 -14.97 4.11
N LEU A 128 -2.46 -14.28 4.93
CA LEU A 128 -1.52 -14.91 5.87
C LEU A 128 -2.24 -15.83 6.86
N LEU A 129 -3.32 -15.36 7.46
CA LEU A 129 -4.12 -16.15 8.42
C LEU A 129 -4.82 -17.34 7.75
N ALA A 130 -5.42 -17.13 6.58
CA ALA A 130 -6.10 -18.19 5.85
C ALA A 130 -5.17 -19.35 5.47
N ARG A 131 -3.90 -19.02 5.16
CA ARG A 131 -2.90 -19.99 4.71
C ARG A 131 -2.09 -20.61 5.85
N ASN A 132 -2.11 -20.01 7.02
CA ASN A 132 -1.31 -20.40 8.19
C ASN A 132 -2.20 -20.45 9.45
N PRO A 133 -3.09 -21.46 9.56
CA PRO A 133 -3.97 -21.57 10.70
C PRO A 133 -3.17 -21.79 12.00
N GLY A 134 -3.57 -21.09 13.06
CA GLY A 134 -2.96 -21.22 14.39
C GLY A 134 -1.70 -20.37 14.62
N ILE A 135 -1.34 -19.46 13.74
CA ILE A 135 -0.28 -18.46 14.02
C ILE A 135 -0.80 -17.37 14.95
N GLU A 136 0.11 -16.74 15.70
CA GLU A 136 -0.13 -15.53 16.47
C GLU A 136 0.33 -14.32 15.67
N LEU A 137 -0.62 -13.66 14.99
CA LEU A 137 -0.30 -12.52 14.12
C LEU A 137 -0.33 -11.20 14.88
N THR A 138 0.75 -10.43 14.74
CA THR A 138 0.84 -9.02 15.12
C THR A 138 1.00 -8.20 13.84
N CYS A 139 0.16 -7.17 13.67
CA CYS A 139 0.20 -6.27 12.53
C CYS A 139 0.56 -4.87 12.98
N ILE A 140 1.47 -4.21 12.27
CA ILE A 140 1.89 -2.84 12.53
C ILE A 140 1.57 -1.97 11.32
N ASP A 141 1.08 -0.76 11.57
CA ASP A 141 0.95 0.31 10.58
C ASP A 141 1.03 1.68 11.25
N THR A 142 1.43 2.70 10.51
CA THR A 142 1.47 4.09 10.99
C THR A 142 0.07 4.72 11.02
N SER A 143 -0.83 4.28 10.13
CA SER A 143 -2.18 4.82 9.97
C SER A 143 -3.17 4.17 10.93
N ALA A 144 -3.66 4.93 11.92
CA ALA A 144 -4.74 4.50 12.80
C ALA A 144 -6.03 4.18 12.03
N GLU A 145 -6.28 4.84 10.91
CA GLU A 145 -7.45 4.58 10.06
C GLU A 145 -7.34 3.24 9.34
N SER A 146 -6.17 2.97 8.77
CA SER A 146 -5.86 1.67 8.14
C SER A 146 -6.01 0.54 9.16
N LEU A 147 -5.49 0.71 10.38
CA LEU A 147 -5.63 -0.28 11.45
C LEU A 147 -7.07 -0.50 11.89
N ARG A 148 -7.91 0.56 11.94
CA ARG A 148 -9.35 0.39 12.23
C ARG A 148 -10.03 -0.44 11.14
N THR A 149 -9.70 -0.19 9.87
CA THR A 149 -10.21 -0.95 8.73
C THR A 149 -9.72 -2.41 8.78
N ALA A 150 -8.44 -2.62 9.08
CA ALA A 150 -7.85 -3.94 9.28
C ALA A 150 -8.55 -4.71 10.41
N GLY A 151 -8.79 -4.06 11.56
CA GLY A 151 -9.51 -4.66 12.69
C GLY A 151 -10.87 -5.20 12.29
N GLY A 152 -11.72 -4.38 11.67
CA GLY A 152 -13.04 -4.82 11.19
C GLY A 152 -13.00 -5.93 10.14
N ARG A 153 -11.90 -6.02 9.35
CA ARG A 153 -11.69 -7.11 8.39
C ARG A 153 -11.25 -8.40 9.07
N LEU A 154 -10.32 -8.32 10.01
CA LEU A 154 -9.73 -9.44 10.72
C LEU A 154 -10.67 -10.07 11.77
N GLU A 155 -11.54 -9.27 12.42
CA GLU A 155 -12.57 -9.78 13.34
C GLU A 155 -13.52 -10.79 12.71
N ARG A 156 -13.75 -10.66 11.39
CA ARG A 156 -14.51 -11.65 10.63
C ARG A 156 -13.77 -12.97 10.47
N ASN A 157 -12.45 -12.98 10.70
CA ASN A 157 -11.57 -14.14 10.55
C ASN A 157 -11.25 -14.72 11.94
N LYS A 158 -12.25 -15.29 12.62
CA LYS A 158 -12.24 -15.74 14.02
C LYS A 158 -11.23 -16.87 14.35
N THR A 159 -10.21 -17.13 13.54
CA THR A 159 -9.41 -18.37 13.64
C THR A 159 -8.08 -18.22 14.36
N ALA A 160 -7.57 -17.01 14.62
CA ALA A 160 -6.28 -16.80 15.29
C ALA A 160 -6.28 -15.48 16.09
N PRO A 161 -5.50 -15.38 17.16
CA PRO A 161 -5.28 -14.12 17.87
C PRO A 161 -4.52 -13.15 16.97
N VAL A 162 -5.10 -11.95 16.76
CA VAL A 162 -4.50 -10.85 15.99
C VAL A 162 -4.33 -9.65 16.88
N ARG A 163 -3.15 -9.06 16.86
CA ARG A 163 -2.82 -7.85 17.58
C ARG A 163 -2.52 -6.73 16.58
N LEU A 164 -3.22 -5.61 16.71
CA LEU A 164 -2.99 -4.42 15.91
C LEU A 164 -2.20 -3.39 16.73
N VAL A 165 -1.13 -2.84 16.19
CA VAL A 165 -0.25 -1.89 16.87
C VAL A 165 -0.02 -0.70 15.93
N GLN A 166 -0.39 0.49 16.38
CA GLN A 166 0.00 1.71 15.68
C GLN A 166 1.44 2.06 16.05
N ALA A 167 2.34 1.95 15.08
CA ALA A 167 3.75 2.31 15.27
C ALA A 167 4.39 2.66 13.92
N ASP A 168 5.40 3.52 13.97
CA ASP A 168 6.28 3.79 12.85
C ASP A 168 7.44 2.79 12.84
N LEU A 169 7.75 2.26 11.67
CA LEU A 169 8.87 1.36 11.47
C LEU A 169 10.21 1.97 11.93
N TYR A 170 10.33 3.30 11.81
CA TYR A 170 11.52 4.03 12.21
C TYR A 170 11.53 4.41 13.70
N ASP A 171 10.42 4.22 14.43
CA ASP A 171 10.28 4.53 15.85
C ASP A 171 9.73 3.33 16.65
N LEU A 172 10.15 2.12 16.30
CA LEU A 172 9.77 0.88 17.00
C LEU A 172 10.19 0.84 18.47
N PRO A 173 11.28 1.52 18.94
CA PRO A 173 11.59 1.62 20.37
C PRO A 173 10.48 2.24 21.21
N ALA A 174 9.69 3.18 20.67
CA ALA A 174 8.52 3.72 21.36
C ALA A 174 7.42 2.66 21.62
N ALA A 175 7.45 1.58 20.86
CA ALA A 175 6.58 0.41 21.02
C ALA A 175 7.24 -0.70 21.88
N GLU A 176 8.39 -0.46 22.54
CA GLU A 176 9.19 -1.49 23.26
C GLU A 176 8.42 -2.24 24.35
N GLY A 177 7.39 -1.65 24.94
CA GLY A 177 6.46 -2.38 25.83
C GLY A 177 5.61 -3.42 25.08
N LEU A 178 5.45 -3.29 23.78
CA LEU A 178 4.57 -4.07 22.91
C LEU A 178 5.31 -5.02 21.99
N LEU A 179 6.53 -4.66 21.56
CA LEU A 179 7.37 -5.39 20.63
C LEU A 179 8.72 -5.66 21.29
N LYS A 180 8.94 -6.89 21.72
CA LYS A 180 10.22 -7.28 22.30
C LYS A 180 11.19 -7.68 21.19
N SER A 181 12.45 -7.23 21.29
CA SER A 181 13.53 -7.73 20.42
C SER A 181 13.61 -9.25 20.49
N ALA A 182 14.01 -9.87 19.39
CA ALA A 182 14.21 -11.31 19.26
C ALA A 182 12.99 -12.16 19.69
N SER A 183 11.77 -11.68 19.43
CA SER A 183 10.56 -12.35 19.92
C SER A 183 9.68 -12.95 18.82
N PHE A 184 9.93 -12.65 17.56
CA PHE A 184 9.14 -13.18 16.46
C PHE A 184 9.87 -14.33 15.75
N ASP A 185 9.10 -15.35 15.38
CA ASP A 185 9.58 -16.47 14.56
C ASP A 185 9.70 -16.06 13.10
N HIS A 186 8.74 -15.23 12.64
CA HIS A 186 8.67 -14.77 11.27
C HIS A 186 8.27 -13.29 11.22
N VAL A 187 8.87 -12.55 10.28
CA VAL A 187 8.47 -11.19 9.91
C VAL A 187 8.07 -11.20 8.45
N VAL A 188 7.00 -10.50 8.11
CA VAL A 188 6.49 -10.34 6.74
C VAL A 188 6.42 -8.85 6.41
N ILE A 189 6.93 -8.49 5.24
CA ILE A 189 6.84 -7.15 4.64
C ILE A 189 6.27 -7.33 3.24
N CYS A 190 5.17 -6.66 2.92
CA CYS A 190 4.52 -6.81 1.61
C CYS A 190 4.09 -5.45 1.09
N PHE A 191 4.70 -4.98 0.00
CA PHE A 191 4.43 -3.68 -0.64
C PHE A 191 4.63 -2.49 0.30
N VAL A 192 5.74 -2.49 1.04
CA VAL A 192 6.09 -1.44 2.02
C VAL A 192 7.42 -0.79 1.71
N LEU A 193 8.46 -1.58 1.40
CA LEU A 193 9.81 -1.05 1.22
C LEU A 193 9.87 -0.07 0.05
N GLU A 194 9.05 -0.27 -0.96
CA GLU A 194 8.94 0.61 -2.12
C GLU A 194 8.53 2.05 -1.77
N HIS A 195 7.92 2.25 -0.60
CA HIS A 195 7.48 3.57 -0.12
C HIS A 195 8.45 4.22 0.87
N LEU A 196 9.49 3.49 1.29
CA LEU A 196 10.41 3.95 2.32
C LEU A 196 11.62 4.67 1.73
N ASN A 197 11.99 5.79 2.34
CA ASN A 197 13.21 6.53 1.98
C ASN A 197 14.50 5.91 2.53
N ALA A 198 14.40 5.05 3.55
CA ALA A 198 15.51 4.33 4.16
C ALA A 198 15.16 2.84 4.38
N PRO A 199 14.96 2.04 3.31
CA PRO A 199 14.56 0.63 3.43
C PRO A 199 15.60 -0.23 4.16
N ASP A 200 16.89 0.13 4.11
CA ASP A 200 17.97 -0.56 4.83
C ASP A 200 17.76 -0.47 6.35
N ASP A 201 17.39 0.70 6.88
CA ASP A 201 17.10 0.90 8.30
C ASP A 201 15.87 0.07 8.74
N ALA A 202 14.83 0.03 7.91
CA ALA A 202 13.65 -0.79 8.15
C ALA A 202 13.99 -2.29 8.24
N LEU A 203 14.86 -2.77 7.34
CA LEU A 203 15.32 -4.16 7.32
C LEU A 203 16.18 -4.50 8.54
N ASP A 204 17.09 -3.60 8.98
CA ASP A 204 17.86 -3.82 10.21
C ASP A 204 16.95 -3.90 11.46
N ARG A 205 15.92 -3.06 11.53
CA ARG A 205 14.93 -3.12 12.62
C ARG A 205 14.11 -4.41 12.57
N ALA A 206 13.64 -4.82 11.39
CA ALA A 206 12.95 -6.09 11.20
C ALA A 206 13.81 -7.28 11.68
N ARG A 207 15.13 -7.25 11.37
CA ARG A 207 16.09 -8.27 11.80
C ARG A 207 16.20 -8.35 13.33
N ARG A 208 16.24 -7.21 14.02
CA ARG A 208 16.30 -7.17 15.50
C ARG A 208 15.04 -7.70 16.19
N LEU A 209 13.89 -7.68 15.54
CA LEU A 209 12.64 -8.22 16.07
C LEU A 209 12.58 -9.75 15.92
N LEU A 210 13.28 -10.31 14.94
CA LEU A 210 13.39 -11.76 14.74
C LEU A 210 14.29 -12.40 15.78
N ARG A 211 13.89 -13.58 16.26
CA ARG A 211 14.80 -14.46 17.01
C ARG A 211 15.91 -14.98 16.10
N SER A 212 17.03 -15.42 16.67
CA SER A 212 18.06 -16.11 15.89
C SER A 212 17.46 -17.32 15.16
N GLY A 213 17.73 -17.43 13.86
CA GLY A 213 17.13 -18.43 12.99
C GLY A 213 15.68 -18.16 12.56
N GLY A 214 15.08 -17.04 13.00
CA GLY A 214 13.80 -16.58 12.51
C GLY A 214 13.89 -16.13 11.05
N THR A 215 12.75 -16.07 10.33
CA THR A 215 12.75 -15.75 8.90
C THR A 215 12.07 -14.42 8.59
N LEU A 216 12.62 -13.71 7.62
CA LEU A 216 11.99 -12.56 6.98
C LEU A 216 11.47 -12.98 5.62
N THR A 217 10.20 -12.66 5.34
CA THR A 217 9.61 -12.75 4.00
C THR A 217 9.31 -11.33 3.52
N VAL A 218 9.83 -10.96 2.34
CA VAL A 218 9.58 -9.67 1.69
C VAL A 218 8.96 -9.92 0.33
N ILE A 219 7.90 -9.18 0.00
CA ILE A 219 7.27 -9.21 -1.32
C ILE A 219 7.13 -7.77 -1.79
N GLU A 220 7.75 -7.45 -2.95
CA GLU A 220 7.75 -6.09 -3.51
C GLU A 220 7.55 -6.13 -5.03
N GLY A 221 6.99 -5.04 -5.56
CA GLY A 221 6.80 -4.85 -6.98
C GLY A 221 8.05 -4.34 -7.70
N ASP A 222 7.99 -4.39 -9.03
CA ASP A 222 8.99 -3.82 -9.92
C ASP A 222 8.29 -3.15 -11.11
N HIS A 223 8.03 -1.86 -11.01
CA HIS A 223 7.30 -1.13 -12.05
C HIS A 223 8.06 -1.09 -13.37
N GLY A 224 9.40 -1.14 -13.33
CA GLY A 224 10.22 -1.23 -14.52
C GLY A 224 10.17 -2.59 -15.23
N SER A 225 9.49 -3.59 -14.69
CA SER A 225 9.26 -4.89 -15.32
C SER A 225 8.00 -4.95 -16.18
N THR A 226 7.24 -3.85 -16.24
CA THR A 226 5.96 -3.80 -16.97
C THR A 226 6.19 -3.91 -18.48
N ALA A 227 5.51 -4.87 -19.11
CA ALA A 227 5.48 -5.04 -20.56
C ALA A 227 4.06 -5.40 -21.01
N PHE A 228 3.62 -4.87 -22.16
CA PHE A 228 2.24 -5.05 -22.59
C PHE A 228 2.06 -4.90 -24.09
N HIS A 229 0.94 -5.42 -24.60
CA HIS A 229 0.44 -5.25 -25.95
C HIS A 229 -1.06 -4.89 -25.89
N PRO A 230 -1.55 -3.93 -26.73
CA PRO A 230 -0.79 -3.09 -27.67
C PRO A 230 0.25 -2.22 -26.98
N ASP A 231 1.42 -2.04 -27.60
CA ASP A 231 2.42 -1.08 -27.11
C ASP A 231 1.91 0.35 -27.32
N SER A 232 2.06 1.20 -26.29
CA SER A 232 1.60 2.58 -26.31
C SER A 232 2.55 3.53 -25.59
N ARG A 233 2.96 4.58 -26.32
CA ARG A 233 3.77 5.65 -25.71
C ARG A 233 3.02 6.41 -24.62
N ALA A 234 1.70 6.58 -24.77
CA ALA A 234 0.87 7.27 -23.78
C ALA A 234 0.75 6.42 -22.51
N ALA A 235 0.56 5.10 -22.63
CA ALA A 235 0.54 4.17 -21.50
C ALA A 235 1.88 4.17 -20.75
N HIS A 236 3.02 4.09 -21.45
CA HIS A 236 4.34 4.20 -20.81
C HIS A 236 4.54 5.54 -20.12
N ALA A 237 4.10 6.65 -20.69
CA ALA A 237 4.19 7.97 -20.08
C ALA A 237 3.32 8.10 -18.81
N ALA A 238 2.13 7.49 -18.79
CA ALA A 238 1.30 7.46 -17.59
C ALA A 238 1.94 6.64 -16.46
N ILE A 239 2.54 5.48 -16.77
CA ILE A 239 3.33 4.68 -15.80
C ILE A 239 4.54 5.48 -15.30
N ASP A 240 5.26 6.19 -16.20
CA ASP A 240 6.41 7.03 -15.80
C ASP A 240 6.00 8.14 -14.83
N CYS A 241 4.80 8.70 -14.94
CA CYS A 241 4.28 9.65 -13.95
C CYS A 241 4.22 9.03 -12.54
N LEU A 242 3.70 7.82 -12.40
CA LEU A 242 3.68 7.09 -11.13
C LEU A 242 5.09 6.88 -10.59
N VAL A 243 5.98 6.33 -11.41
CA VAL A 243 7.39 6.04 -11.08
C VAL A 243 8.12 7.30 -10.60
N ARG A 244 7.95 8.42 -11.30
CA ARG A 244 8.58 9.69 -10.95
C ARG A 244 8.05 10.29 -9.67
N LEU A 245 6.74 10.20 -9.44
CA LEU A 245 6.12 10.69 -8.20
C LEU A 245 6.58 9.87 -7.01
N GLN A 246 6.64 8.53 -7.13
CA GLN A 246 7.12 7.66 -6.07
C GLN A 246 8.59 7.92 -5.74
N ARG A 247 9.45 8.11 -6.75
CA ARG A 247 10.86 8.53 -6.53
C ARG A 247 10.97 9.91 -5.91
N ALA A 248 10.13 10.86 -6.31
CA ALA A 248 10.12 12.21 -5.73
C ALA A 248 9.68 12.21 -4.25
N ALA A 249 8.84 11.25 -3.85
CA ALA A 249 8.47 10.99 -2.46
C ALA A 249 9.53 10.21 -1.67
N GLY A 250 10.67 9.86 -2.28
CA GLY A 250 11.77 9.15 -1.63
C GLY A 250 11.68 7.62 -1.71
N GLY A 251 10.65 7.08 -2.36
CA GLY A 251 10.47 5.65 -2.56
C GLY A 251 11.27 5.07 -3.75
N ASP A 252 11.26 3.76 -3.88
CA ASP A 252 11.91 3.03 -4.98
C ASP A 252 10.89 2.13 -5.70
N PRO A 253 10.32 2.57 -6.84
CA PRO A 253 9.32 1.80 -7.60
C PRO A 253 9.87 0.50 -8.21
N ASP A 254 11.18 0.31 -8.19
CA ASP A 254 11.87 -0.86 -8.75
C ASP A 254 12.54 -1.71 -7.66
N ILE A 255 12.19 -1.52 -6.40
CA ILE A 255 12.88 -2.13 -5.24
C ILE A 255 12.86 -3.66 -5.28
N GLY A 256 11.83 -4.26 -5.88
CA GLY A 256 11.70 -5.72 -5.98
C GLY A 256 12.95 -6.39 -6.56
N ARG A 257 13.52 -5.85 -7.63
CA ARG A 257 14.76 -6.37 -8.25
C ARG A 257 16.00 -6.21 -7.37
N ARG A 258 15.93 -5.39 -6.33
CA ARG A 258 17.03 -5.08 -5.41
C ARG A 258 16.97 -5.85 -4.09
N LEU A 259 15.97 -6.70 -3.87
CA LEU A 259 15.78 -7.40 -2.59
C LEU A 259 17.00 -8.24 -2.18
N TYR A 260 17.67 -8.89 -3.13
CA TYR A 260 18.85 -9.70 -2.81
C TYR A 260 20.01 -8.86 -2.18
N PRO A 261 20.52 -7.82 -2.83
CA PRO A 261 21.57 -6.99 -2.24
C PRO A 261 21.11 -6.27 -0.97
N LEU A 262 19.89 -5.77 -0.89
CA LEU A 262 19.35 -5.10 0.30
C LEU A 262 19.37 -6.03 1.53
N LEU A 263 18.82 -7.23 1.41
CA LEU A 263 18.75 -8.20 2.49
C LEU A 263 20.14 -8.70 2.89
N SER A 264 21.02 -8.92 1.91
CA SER A 264 22.40 -9.34 2.17
C SER A 264 23.18 -8.27 2.93
N THR A 265 23.03 -6.99 2.54
CA THR A 265 23.67 -5.85 3.23
C THR A 265 23.11 -5.65 4.63
N ALA A 266 21.81 -5.87 4.84
CA ALA A 266 21.16 -5.81 6.15
C ALA A 266 21.57 -6.97 7.11
N GLY A 267 22.44 -7.90 6.66
CA GLY A 267 23.00 -8.96 7.49
C GLY A 267 22.11 -10.19 7.63
N PHE A 268 21.15 -10.38 6.74
CA PHE A 268 20.41 -11.64 6.63
C PHE A 268 21.25 -12.71 5.92
N ARG A 269 21.01 -13.97 6.27
CA ARG A 269 21.64 -15.14 5.66
C ARG A 269 20.64 -15.92 4.83
N ASP A 270 21.13 -16.82 4.01
CA ASP A 270 20.33 -17.74 3.18
C ASP A 270 19.26 -17.00 2.33
N VAL A 271 19.63 -15.81 1.84
CA VAL A 271 18.74 -14.95 1.04
C VAL A 271 18.39 -15.66 -0.26
N ARG A 272 17.10 -15.92 -0.46
CA ARG A 272 16.54 -16.51 -1.69
C ARG A 272 15.49 -15.57 -2.24
N VAL A 273 15.69 -15.12 -3.47
CA VAL A 273 14.73 -14.25 -4.17
C VAL A 273 14.14 -15.03 -5.34
N THR A 274 12.83 -15.01 -5.46
CA THR A 274 12.10 -15.67 -6.53
C THR A 274 11.19 -14.67 -7.24
N PRO A 275 11.31 -14.51 -8.56
CA PRO A 275 10.37 -13.71 -9.33
C PRO A 275 8.97 -14.37 -9.31
N ARG A 276 7.94 -13.55 -9.19
CA ARG A 276 6.53 -13.90 -9.23
C ARG A 276 5.91 -13.14 -10.38
N GLN A 277 5.87 -13.76 -11.54
CA GLN A 277 5.43 -13.11 -12.75
C GLN A 277 3.91 -13.21 -12.89
N VAL A 278 3.27 -12.06 -13.03
CA VAL A 278 1.91 -11.94 -13.55
C VAL A 278 2.04 -11.90 -15.07
N TYR A 279 1.35 -12.79 -15.75
CA TYR A 279 1.16 -12.78 -17.20
C TYR A 279 -0.33 -12.88 -17.49
N VAL A 280 -0.82 -11.97 -18.28
CA VAL A 280 -2.25 -11.84 -18.59
C VAL A 280 -2.41 -11.75 -20.11
N ASP A 281 -3.31 -12.56 -20.63
CA ASP A 281 -3.81 -12.51 -22.01
C ASP A 281 -5.29 -12.88 -22.02
N GLY A 282 -5.91 -12.99 -23.20
CA GLY A 282 -7.33 -13.32 -23.34
C GLY A 282 -7.78 -14.66 -22.71
N SER A 283 -6.84 -15.55 -22.34
CA SER A 283 -7.14 -16.81 -21.65
C SER A 283 -7.25 -16.65 -20.13
N HIS A 284 -6.91 -15.47 -19.58
CA HIS A 284 -6.90 -15.17 -18.15
C HIS A 284 -7.83 -13.98 -17.78
N PRO A 285 -9.15 -14.06 -18.06
CA PRO A 285 -10.07 -12.92 -17.87
C PRO A 285 -10.13 -12.43 -16.42
N ASP A 286 -9.99 -13.33 -15.42
CA ASP A 286 -10.01 -12.95 -14.01
C ASP A 286 -8.77 -12.11 -13.63
N LEU A 287 -7.60 -12.41 -14.19
CA LEU A 287 -6.39 -11.60 -14.01
C LEU A 287 -6.47 -10.29 -14.79
N ALA A 288 -7.05 -10.30 -15.99
CA ALA A 288 -7.28 -9.09 -16.76
C ALA A 288 -8.16 -8.09 -15.96
N GLU A 289 -9.24 -8.57 -15.39
CA GLU A 289 -10.13 -7.75 -14.56
C GLU A 289 -9.49 -7.39 -13.21
N GLY A 290 -9.00 -8.39 -12.46
CA GLY A 290 -8.52 -8.20 -11.08
C GLY A 290 -7.18 -7.47 -11.00
N PHE A 291 -6.22 -7.85 -11.83
CA PHE A 291 -4.89 -7.25 -11.80
C PHE A 291 -4.74 -6.07 -12.74
N VAL A 292 -5.03 -6.23 -14.05
CA VAL A 292 -4.76 -5.17 -15.00
C VAL A 292 -5.69 -3.98 -14.78
N ARG A 293 -7.02 -4.20 -14.72
CA ARG A 293 -8.00 -3.11 -14.60
C ARG A 293 -8.08 -2.55 -13.19
N ARG A 294 -8.40 -3.41 -12.18
CA ARG A 294 -8.72 -2.96 -10.83
C ARG A 294 -7.49 -2.74 -9.95
N THR A 295 -6.34 -3.26 -10.31
CA THR A 295 -5.10 -3.08 -9.52
C THR A 295 -4.14 -2.14 -10.22
N PHE A 296 -3.50 -2.56 -11.32
CA PHE A 296 -2.39 -1.82 -11.92
C PHE A 296 -2.86 -0.52 -12.59
N THR A 297 -3.85 -0.58 -13.49
CA THR A 297 -4.37 0.61 -14.15
C THR A 297 -5.02 1.57 -13.16
N ALA A 298 -5.74 1.05 -12.15
CA ALA A 298 -6.31 1.88 -11.08
C ALA A 298 -5.24 2.58 -10.24
N MET A 299 -4.11 1.90 -9.96
CA MET A 299 -2.95 2.48 -9.28
C MET A 299 -2.34 3.63 -10.08
N VAL A 300 -2.10 3.43 -11.39
CA VAL A 300 -1.60 4.49 -12.28
C VAL A 300 -2.61 5.64 -12.38
N ALA A 301 -3.91 5.36 -12.55
CA ALA A 301 -4.95 6.38 -12.60
C ALA A 301 -5.05 7.20 -11.32
N GLY A 302 -4.75 6.60 -10.17
CA GLY A 302 -4.77 7.26 -8.85
C GLY A 302 -3.79 8.42 -8.73
N VAL A 303 -2.71 8.44 -9.51
CA VAL A 303 -1.72 9.52 -9.49
C VAL A 303 -1.99 10.66 -10.48
N ARG A 304 -3.15 10.66 -11.15
CA ARG A 304 -3.53 11.68 -12.14
C ARG A 304 -3.38 13.11 -11.60
N THR A 305 -4.02 13.39 -10.47
CA THR A 305 -4.01 14.75 -9.89
C THR A 305 -2.60 15.23 -9.52
N PRO A 306 -1.79 14.48 -8.75
CA PRO A 306 -0.42 14.89 -8.47
C PRO A 306 0.47 14.95 -9.72
N ALA A 307 0.26 14.08 -10.72
CA ALA A 307 1.02 14.13 -11.96
C ALA A 307 0.79 15.42 -12.75
N LEU A 308 -0.47 15.85 -12.87
CA LEU A 308 -0.83 17.12 -13.52
C LEU A 308 -0.32 18.33 -12.73
N ALA A 309 -0.44 18.30 -11.40
CA ALA A 309 0.05 19.38 -10.53
C ALA A 309 1.57 19.51 -10.60
N ALA A 310 2.30 18.42 -10.77
CA ALA A 310 3.76 18.41 -10.95
C ALA A 310 4.20 18.72 -12.40
N GLY A 311 3.27 18.93 -13.35
CA GLY A 311 3.57 19.18 -14.75
C GLY A 311 4.22 17.98 -15.47
N LEU A 312 4.00 16.76 -14.99
CA LEU A 312 4.56 15.55 -15.57
C LEU A 312 3.82 15.09 -16.83
N SER A 313 2.55 15.48 -16.96
CA SER A 313 1.69 15.18 -18.10
C SER A 313 0.62 16.24 -18.28
N THR A 314 -0.01 16.30 -19.44
CA THR A 314 -1.28 16.98 -19.66
C THR A 314 -2.45 16.07 -19.26
N ALA A 315 -3.63 16.65 -19.04
CA ALA A 315 -4.82 15.85 -18.75
C ALA A 315 -5.18 14.91 -19.92
N GLU A 316 -5.03 15.41 -21.15
CA GLU A 316 -5.33 14.67 -22.38
C GLU A 316 -4.39 13.48 -22.55
N ASP A 317 -3.07 13.71 -22.43
CA ASP A 317 -2.06 12.65 -22.60
C ASP A 317 -2.16 11.60 -21.49
N PHE A 318 -2.40 12.02 -20.24
CA PHE A 318 -2.55 11.10 -19.14
C PHE A 318 -3.79 10.22 -19.30
N ASP A 319 -4.94 10.82 -19.63
CA ASP A 319 -6.20 10.10 -19.83
C ASP A 319 -6.12 9.15 -21.02
N ALA A 320 -5.42 9.53 -22.11
CA ALA A 320 -5.11 8.64 -23.24
C ALA A 320 -4.26 7.45 -22.77
N GLY A 321 -3.23 7.68 -21.94
CA GLY A 321 -2.40 6.61 -21.40
C GLY A 321 -3.18 5.61 -20.55
N ILE A 322 -4.14 6.07 -19.72
CA ILE A 322 -5.02 5.18 -18.97
C ILE A 322 -5.96 4.40 -19.89
N ALA A 323 -6.51 5.03 -20.94
CA ALA A 323 -7.35 4.34 -21.92
C ALA A 323 -6.56 3.23 -22.63
N ASP A 324 -5.33 3.50 -23.02
CA ASP A 324 -4.46 2.53 -23.69
C ASP A 324 -4.04 1.38 -22.74
N LEU A 325 -3.80 1.65 -21.44
CA LEU A 325 -3.58 0.60 -20.45
C LEU A 325 -4.79 -0.34 -20.33
N LEU A 326 -6.01 0.18 -20.41
CA LEU A 326 -7.20 -0.65 -20.38
C LEU A 326 -7.34 -1.57 -21.59
N LEU A 327 -6.79 -1.19 -22.77
CA LEU A 327 -6.77 -2.07 -23.95
C LEU A 327 -5.90 -3.32 -23.73
N THR A 328 -4.90 -3.25 -22.86
CA THR A 328 -4.05 -4.42 -22.54
C THR A 328 -4.81 -5.52 -21.78
N ALA A 329 -6.01 -5.22 -21.29
CA ALA A 329 -6.91 -6.17 -20.60
C ALA A 329 -8.06 -6.65 -21.50
N GLU A 330 -8.06 -6.28 -22.81
CA GLU A 330 -9.02 -6.80 -23.78
C GLU A 330 -8.61 -8.20 -24.29
N ALA A 331 -9.48 -8.85 -25.06
CA ALA A 331 -9.29 -10.24 -25.48
C ALA A 331 -8.01 -10.49 -26.28
N ASP A 332 -7.52 -9.49 -27.02
CA ASP A 332 -6.29 -9.49 -27.79
C ASP A 332 -5.13 -8.76 -27.10
N GLY A 333 -5.37 -8.27 -25.89
CA GLY A 333 -4.36 -7.61 -25.07
C GLY A 333 -3.45 -8.59 -24.35
N VAL A 334 -2.24 -8.10 -24.01
CA VAL A 334 -1.28 -8.83 -23.15
C VAL A 334 -0.72 -7.86 -22.14
N PHE A 335 -0.57 -8.33 -20.91
CA PHE A 335 0.06 -7.58 -19.83
C PHE A 335 0.99 -8.48 -19.01
N SER A 336 2.17 -7.98 -18.68
CA SER A 336 3.15 -8.68 -17.86
C SER A 336 3.74 -7.76 -16.80
N TYR A 337 3.89 -8.28 -15.58
CA TYR A 337 4.47 -7.58 -14.43
C TYR A 337 5.17 -8.58 -13.51
N THR A 338 6.27 -8.16 -12.88
CA THR A 338 7.01 -9.04 -11.98
C THR A 338 7.00 -8.48 -10.55
N PHE A 339 6.53 -9.28 -9.62
CA PHE A 339 6.84 -9.12 -8.20
C PHE A 339 8.06 -9.96 -7.85
N TYR A 340 8.76 -9.60 -6.80
CA TYR A 340 9.85 -10.40 -6.24
C TYR A 340 9.51 -10.79 -4.81
N LYS A 341 9.62 -12.08 -4.53
CA LYS A 341 9.50 -12.61 -3.18
C LYS A 341 10.86 -13.05 -2.68
N ALA A 342 11.30 -12.46 -1.59
CA ALA A 342 12.50 -12.84 -0.89
C ALA A 342 12.16 -13.56 0.42
N VAL A 343 12.94 -14.59 0.75
CA VAL A 343 12.95 -15.24 2.07
C VAL A 343 14.39 -15.27 2.54
N ALA A 344 14.60 -14.86 3.78
CA ALA A 344 15.93 -14.77 4.38
C ALA A 344 15.90 -15.12 5.88
N VAL A 345 17.04 -15.48 6.45
CA VAL A 345 17.17 -15.94 7.83
C VAL A 345 17.93 -14.90 8.66
N ALA A 346 17.42 -14.55 9.84
CA ALA A 346 18.13 -13.72 10.81
C ALA A 346 19.27 -14.51 11.46
N ALA A 347 20.44 -13.87 11.54
CA ALA A 347 21.65 -14.45 12.12
C ALA A 347 21.56 -14.62 13.64
#